data_ddd09b97881294c95f7c1f2305d22f5a
#
_entry.id   ddd09b97881294c95f7c1f2305d22f5a
#
_cell.length_a   1.000
_cell.length_b   1.000
_cell.length_c   1.000
_cell.angle_alpha   90.00
_cell.angle_beta   90.00
_cell.angle_gamma   90.00
#
_symmetry.space_group_name_H-M   'P 1'
#
loop_
_entity.id
_entity.type
_entity.pdbx_description
1 polymer ?
#
loop_
_entity_poly.entity_id
_entity_poly.type
_entity_poly.pdbx_seq_one_letter_code
_entity_poly.pdbx_strand_id
1 'polypeptide(L)'
;MTEEDLKKEAVRQRMAKLRAMRKPPKLTNVHHTVKSLPDDNQLSYVNVRKWIKTQEGIVKTNRLLERSRNNDISQKDKDKAMRTRMGAQSYIRSIKNYIQTGDWSSMYYGEFEDKLMGWVTVAPVGE
;
A
#
# COMPACT_ATOMS: atom_id res chain seq x y z
N MET A 1 -19.44 29.80 -27.40
CA MET A 1 -19.03 28.39 -27.24
C MET A 1 -19.08 27.67 -28.55
N THR A 2 -17.97 27.11 -28.92
CA THR A 2 -17.91 26.27 -30.12
C THR A 2 -18.47 24.87 -29.79
N GLU A 3 -18.83 24.16 -30.84
CA GLU A 3 -19.28 22.77 -30.71
C GLU A 3 -18.28 21.87 -30.04
N GLU A 4 -16.98 22.14 -30.25
CA GLU A 4 -15.88 21.43 -29.57
C GLU A 4 -15.83 21.71 -28.08
N ASP A 5 -16.09 22.94 -27.68
CA ASP A 5 -16.10 23.32 -26.25
C ASP A 5 -17.23 22.59 -25.52
N LEU A 6 -18.38 22.49 -26.13
CA LEU A 6 -19.52 21.75 -25.59
C LEU A 6 -19.20 20.26 -25.44
N LYS A 7 -18.52 19.66 -26.42
CA LYS A 7 -18.08 18.27 -26.33
C LYS A 7 -17.08 18.04 -25.22
N LYS A 8 -16.10 18.94 -25.07
CA LYS A 8 -15.10 18.85 -24.02
C LYS A 8 -15.75 18.96 -22.64
N GLU A 9 -16.71 19.85 -22.49
CA GLU A 9 -17.42 20.03 -21.23
C GLU A 9 -18.27 18.81 -20.89
N ALA A 10 -18.93 18.22 -21.87
CA ALA A 10 -19.70 16.99 -21.69
C ALA A 10 -18.80 15.84 -21.23
N VAL A 11 -17.60 15.73 -21.81
CA VAL A 11 -16.61 14.72 -21.40
C VAL A 11 -16.13 14.98 -19.97
N ARG A 12 -15.84 16.23 -19.61
CA ARG A 12 -15.44 16.59 -18.25
C ARG A 12 -16.51 16.23 -17.23
N GLN A 13 -17.77 16.53 -17.51
CA GLN A 13 -18.89 16.22 -16.64
C GLN A 13 -19.06 14.72 -16.47
N ARG A 14 -18.91 13.97 -17.56
CA ARG A 14 -18.98 12.51 -17.53
C ARG A 14 -17.86 11.93 -16.68
N MET A 15 -16.62 12.41 -16.87
CA MET A 15 -15.48 11.95 -16.10
C MET A 15 -15.58 12.32 -14.61
N ALA A 16 -16.07 13.52 -14.32
CA ALA A 16 -16.31 13.94 -12.94
C ALA A 16 -17.37 13.06 -12.28
N LYS A 17 -18.42 12.72 -13.01
CA LYS A 17 -19.49 11.85 -12.54
C LYS A 17 -18.96 10.42 -12.29
N LEU A 18 -18.11 9.91 -13.19
CA LEU A 18 -17.47 8.61 -13.01
C LEU A 18 -16.52 8.61 -11.82
N ARG A 19 -15.77 9.69 -11.59
CA ARG A 19 -14.92 9.84 -10.41
C ARG A 19 -15.74 9.88 -9.12
N ALA A 20 -16.88 10.55 -9.14
CA ALA A 20 -17.80 10.60 -8.01
C ALA A 20 -18.39 9.22 -7.71
N MET A 21 -18.67 8.43 -8.76
CA MET A 21 -19.14 7.06 -8.62
C MET A 21 -18.04 6.09 -8.18
N ARG A 22 -16.78 6.38 -8.55
CA ARG A 22 -15.59 5.67 -8.11
C ARG A 22 -15.06 6.28 -6.84
N LYS A 23 -15.90 6.57 -5.90
CA LYS A 23 -15.41 6.99 -4.59
C LYS A 23 -14.35 6.00 -4.13
N PRO A 24 -13.24 6.50 -3.54
CA PRO A 24 -12.27 5.61 -2.94
C PRO A 24 -13.03 4.63 -2.07
N PRO A 25 -12.60 3.36 -2.05
CA PRO A 25 -13.31 2.34 -1.29
C PRO A 25 -13.57 2.92 0.08
N LYS A 26 -14.84 3.05 0.38
CA LYS A 26 -15.26 3.50 1.69
C LYS A 26 -14.49 2.69 2.71
N LEU A 27 -14.11 3.30 3.81
CA LEU A 27 -13.44 2.63 4.92
C LEU A 27 -14.25 1.45 5.48
N THR A 28 -15.13 0.87 4.68
CA THR A 28 -15.97 -0.28 5.04
C THR A 28 -15.17 -1.58 5.15
N ASN A 29 -14.03 -1.67 4.45
CA ASN A 29 -13.16 -2.83 4.50
C ASN A 29 -12.06 -2.70 5.56
N VAL A 30 -12.09 -1.63 6.33
CA VAL A 30 -11.12 -1.37 7.39
C VAL A 30 -11.73 -1.78 8.73
N HIS A 31 -11.01 -2.63 9.47
CA HIS A 31 -11.46 -3.07 10.78
C HIS A 31 -11.65 -1.86 11.71
N HIS A 32 -12.68 -1.91 12.54
CA HIS A 32 -13.03 -0.77 13.39
C HIS A 32 -11.91 -0.32 14.34
N THR A 33 -11.06 -1.23 14.82
CA THR A 33 -9.93 -0.88 15.68
C THR A 33 -8.89 -0.04 14.95
N VAL A 34 -8.63 -0.33 13.68
CA VAL A 34 -7.72 0.45 12.84
C VAL A 34 -8.35 1.79 12.48
N LYS A 35 -9.62 1.78 12.13
CA LYS A 35 -10.37 2.96 11.74
C LYS A 35 -10.50 3.98 12.88
N SER A 36 -10.56 3.50 14.12
CA SER A 36 -10.70 4.36 15.29
C SER A 36 -9.38 4.98 15.77
N LEU A 37 -8.24 4.52 15.26
CA LEU A 37 -6.95 5.08 15.62
C LEU A 37 -6.82 6.51 15.06
N PRO A 38 -6.32 7.47 15.86
CA PRO A 38 -6.07 8.81 15.38
C PRO A 38 -4.96 8.80 14.31
N ASP A 39 -4.99 9.76 13.39
CA ASP A 39 -4.07 9.82 12.26
C ASP A 39 -2.60 9.93 12.68
N ASP A 40 -2.32 10.44 13.86
CA ASP A 40 -0.97 10.53 14.41
C ASP A 40 -0.48 9.22 15.03
N ASN A 41 -1.35 8.22 15.15
CA ASN A 41 -0.94 6.91 15.63
C ASN A 41 -0.09 6.21 14.57
N GLN A 42 0.95 5.49 15.01
CA GLN A 42 1.89 4.79 14.13
C GLN A 42 1.21 3.77 13.24
N LEU A 43 0.18 3.11 13.74
CA LEU A 43 -0.56 2.07 13.02
C LEU A 43 -1.92 2.56 12.50
N SER A 44 -2.08 3.87 12.35
CA SER A 44 -3.30 4.43 11.77
C SER A 44 -3.46 4.02 10.31
N TYR A 45 -4.70 4.00 9.84
CA TYR A 45 -5.00 3.67 8.44
C TYR A 45 -4.23 4.56 7.47
N VAL A 46 -4.13 5.86 7.78
CA VAL A 46 -3.40 6.82 6.94
C VAL A 46 -1.93 6.41 6.80
N ASN A 47 -1.29 6.03 7.89
CA ASN A 47 0.12 5.65 7.88
C ASN A 47 0.35 4.31 7.16
N VAL A 48 -0.42 3.29 7.50
CA VAL A 48 -0.23 1.97 6.89
C VAL A 48 -0.53 1.99 5.40
N ARG A 49 -1.44 2.83 4.96
CA ARG A 49 -1.72 3.04 3.54
C ARG A 49 -0.52 3.64 2.82
N LYS A 50 0.17 4.59 3.43
CA LYS A 50 1.42 5.15 2.90
C LYS A 50 2.50 4.09 2.77
N TRP A 51 2.60 3.21 3.78
CA TRP A 51 3.58 2.12 3.77
C TRP A 51 3.33 1.16 2.61
N ILE A 52 2.07 0.83 2.35
CA ILE A 52 1.72 -0.01 1.20
C ILE A 52 2.21 0.63 -0.10
N LYS A 53 1.99 1.92 -0.29
CA LYS A 53 2.45 2.62 -1.51
C LYS A 53 3.97 2.55 -1.67
N THR A 54 4.71 2.77 -0.59
CA THR A 54 6.17 2.69 -0.61
C THR A 54 6.63 1.28 -0.97
N GLN A 55 6.03 0.27 -0.37
CA GLN A 55 6.38 -1.13 -0.64
C GLN A 55 5.99 -1.54 -2.07
N GLU A 56 4.88 -1.06 -2.59
CA GLU A 56 4.51 -1.29 -3.99
C GLU A 56 5.54 -0.70 -4.94
N GLY A 57 6.10 0.47 -4.62
CA GLY A 57 7.20 1.07 -5.37
C GLY A 57 8.46 0.20 -5.35
N ILE A 58 8.78 -0.37 -4.20
CA ILE A 58 9.90 -1.31 -4.06
C ILE A 58 9.67 -2.56 -4.92
N VAL A 59 8.48 -3.11 -4.90
CA VAL A 59 8.10 -4.26 -5.74
C VAL A 59 8.30 -3.93 -7.22
N LYS A 60 7.80 -2.80 -7.66
CA LYS A 60 7.89 -2.37 -9.06
C LYS A 60 9.35 -2.21 -9.51
N THR A 61 10.15 -1.52 -8.71
CA THR A 61 11.57 -1.29 -9.02
C THR A 61 12.33 -2.60 -9.13
N ASN A 62 12.13 -3.52 -8.19
CA ASN A 62 12.82 -4.79 -8.18
C ASN A 62 12.35 -5.72 -9.30
N ARG A 63 11.08 -5.67 -9.69
CA ARG A 63 10.61 -6.41 -10.88
C ARG A 63 11.30 -5.94 -12.14
N LEU A 64 11.52 -4.65 -12.30
CA LEU A 64 12.24 -4.12 -13.45
C LEU A 64 13.68 -4.63 -13.48
N LEU A 65 14.35 -4.70 -12.32
CA LEU A 65 15.69 -5.26 -12.23
C LEU A 65 15.72 -6.76 -12.59
N GLU A 66 14.76 -7.53 -12.09
CA GLU A 66 14.65 -8.97 -12.40
C GLU A 66 14.46 -9.23 -13.89
N ARG A 67 13.72 -8.37 -14.58
CA ARG A 67 13.40 -8.50 -16.01
C ARG A 67 14.43 -7.83 -16.90
N SER A 68 15.41 -7.16 -16.34
CA SER A 68 16.42 -6.45 -17.12
C SER A 68 17.24 -7.42 -17.94
N ARG A 69 17.42 -7.10 -19.22
CA ARG A 69 18.30 -7.81 -20.13
C ARG A 69 19.68 -7.18 -20.18
N ASN A 70 19.91 -6.18 -19.32
CA ASN A 70 21.18 -5.50 -19.27
C ASN A 70 22.25 -6.43 -18.70
N ASN A 71 23.33 -6.64 -19.44
CA ASN A 71 24.46 -7.48 -19.03
C ASN A 71 25.22 -6.91 -17.82
N ASP A 72 25.03 -5.62 -17.51
CA ASP A 72 25.63 -4.97 -16.34
C ASP A 72 25.02 -5.43 -15.03
N ILE A 73 23.87 -6.07 -15.09
CA ILE A 73 23.19 -6.59 -13.90
C ILE A 73 23.53 -8.08 -13.78
N SER A 74 24.24 -8.42 -12.72
CA SER A 74 24.63 -9.79 -12.46
C SER A 74 23.43 -10.64 -12.04
N GLN A 75 23.54 -11.96 -12.20
CA GLN A 75 22.51 -12.88 -11.73
C GLN A 75 22.33 -12.77 -10.21
N LYS A 76 23.40 -12.53 -9.47
CA LYS A 76 23.36 -12.29 -8.03
C LYS A 76 22.49 -11.09 -7.68
N ASP A 77 22.61 -10.00 -8.44
CA ASP A 77 21.82 -8.79 -8.23
C ASP A 77 20.36 -9.02 -8.58
N LYS A 78 20.07 -9.79 -9.63
CA LYS A 78 18.70 -10.18 -9.98
C LYS A 78 18.07 -11.05 -8.90
N ASP A 79 18.83 -11.98 -8.33
CA ASP A 79 18.35 -12.84 -7.24
C ASP A 79 18.08 -12.03 -5.97
N LYS A 80 18.92 -11.04 -5.69
CA LYS A 80 18.71 -10.12 -4.58
C LYS A 80 17.43 -9.28 -4.81
N ALA A 81 17.23 -8.80 -6.02
CA ALA A 81 16.02 -8.05 -6.39
C ALA A 81 14.76 -8.91 -6.20
N MET A 82 14.82 -10.17 -6.60
CA MET A 82 13.71 -11.11 -6.40
C MET A 82 13.37 -11.29 -4.92
N ARG A 83 14.39 -11.50 -4.07
CA ARG A 83 14.20 -11.65 -2.63
C ARG A 83 13.61 -10.38 -2.00
N THR A 84 14.11 -9.21 -2.40
CA THR A 84 13.60 -7.93 -1.93
C THR A 84 12.14 -7.75 -2.32
N ARG A 85 11.80 -8.07 -3.57
CA ARG A 85 10.41 -8.01 -4.07
C ARG A 85 9.50 -8.94 -3.29
N MET A 86 9.93 -10.19 -3.07
CA MET A 86 9.11 -11.17 -2.34
C MET A 86 8.88 -10.73 -0.89
N GLY A 87 9.90 -10.18 -0.24
CA GLY A 87 9.78 -9.64 1.10
C GLY A 87 8.81 -8.47 1.16
N ALA A 88 8.90 -7.55 0.20
CA ALA A 88 7.98 -6.41 0.12
C ALA A 88 6.53 -6.86 -0.11
N GLN A 89 6.32 -7.84 -0.99
CA GLN A 89 4.99 -8.38 -1.25
C GLN A 89 4.40 -9.08 -0.01
N SER A 90 5.22 -9.80 0.73
CA SER A 90 4.81 -10.43 1.98
C SER A 90 4.39 -9.39 3.02
N TYR A 91 5.16 -8.32 3.14
CA TYR A 91 4.86 -7.23 4.06
C TYR A 91 3.55 -6.52 3.68
N ILE A 92 3.35 -6.25 2.39
CA ILE A 92 2.09 -5.67 1.90
C ILE A 92 0.90 -6.54 2.30
N ARG A 93 1.01 -7.85 2.16
CA ARG A 93 -0.06 -8.77 2.58
C ARG A 93 -0.32 -8.69 4.08
N SER A 94 0.73 -8.58 4.88
CA SER A 94 0.61 -8.41 6.32
C SER A 94 -0.11 -7.12 6.69
N ILE A 95 0.22 -6.01 6.01
CA ILE A 95 -0.44 -4.73 6.24
C ILE A 95 -1.93 -4.80 5.85
N LYS A 96 -2.23 -5.39 4.70
CA LYS A 96 -3.62 -5.56 4.24
C LYS A 96 -4.42 -6.43 5.20
N ASN A 97 -3.81 -7.50 5.71
CA ASN A 97 -4.44 -8.34 6.72
C ASN A 97 -4.74 -7.55 8.00
N TYR A 98 -3.78 -6.74 8.45
CA TYR A 98 -3.99 -5.85 9.60
C TYR A 98 -5.16 -4.89 9.39
N ILE A 99 -5.26 -4.29 8.22
CA ILE A 99 -6.35 -3.36 7.90
C ILE A 99 -7.70 -4.08 7.99
N GLN A 100 -7.78 -5.34 7.59
CA GLN A 100 -9.02 -6.11 7.61
C GLN A 100 -9.36 -6.70 8.97
N THR A 101 -8.37 -7.10 9.74
CA THR A 101 -8.58 -7.84 11.00
C THR A 101 -8.25 -7.05 12.26
N GLY A 102 -7.47 -5.99 12.13
CA GLY A 102 -6.95 -5.24 13.27
C GLY A 102 -5.75 -5.91 13.94
N ASP A 103 -5.28 -7.03 13.43
CA ASP A 103 -4.17 -7.80 14.02
C ASP A 103 -2.88 -7.60 13.22
N TRP A 104 -1.87 -7.06 13.88
CA TRP A 104 -0.54 -6.91 13.29
C TRP A 104 0.25 -8.19 13.47
N SER A 105 0.55 -8.87 12.36
CA SER A 105 1.19 -10.19 12.37
C SER A 105 2.69 -10.16 12.10
N SER A 106 3.25 -9.03 11.67
CA SER A 106 4.67 -8.92 11.38
C SER A 106 5.46 -8.55 12.63
N MET A 107 6.70 -9.01 12.71
CA MET A 107 7.63 -8.59 13.77
C MET A 107 8.13 -7.16 13.59
N TYR A 108 8.03 -6.63 12.40
CA TYR A 108 8.50 -5.30 12.04
C TYR A 108 7.35 -4.44 11.54
N TYR A 109 7.53 -3.14 11.62
CA TYR A 109 6.55 -2.17 11.11
C TYR A 109 7.27 -0.95 10.54
N GLY A 110 6.51 -0.03 9.96
CA GLY A 110 7.04 1.18 9.38
C GLY A 110 7.07 1.12 7.87
N GLU A 111 7.42 2.24 7.27
CA GLU A 111 7.42 2.41 5.82
C GLU A 111 8.36 1.43 5.12
N PHE A 112 9.50 1.13 5.73
CA PHE A 112 10.53 0.24 5.20
C PHE A 112 10.68 -1.06 5.99
N GLU A 113 9.70 -1.39 6.82
CA GLU A 113 9.73 -2.61 7.65
C GLU A 113 10.98 -2.69 8.53
N ASP A 114 11.47 -1.56 8.99
CA ASP A 114 12.75 -1.43 9.70
C ASP A 114 12.61 -1.22 11.21
N LYS A 115 11.39 -1.05 11.70
CA LYS A 115 11.13 -0.85 13.13
C LYS A 115 10.62 -2.13 13.75
N LEU A 116 11.23 -2.53 14.86
CA LEU A 116 10.82 -3.73 15.56
C LEU A 116 9.54 -3.47 16.37
N MET A 117 8.56 -4.34 16.18
CA MET A 117 7.30 -4.25 16.90
C MET A 117 7.48 -4.73 18.34
N GLY A 118 7.10 -3.89 19.30
CA GLY A 118 7.10 -4.28 20.72
C GLY A 118 5.88 -5.13 21.03
N TRP A 119 6.10 -6.38 21.42
CA TRP A 119 5.03 -7.32 21.70
C TRP A 119 4.08 -6.88 22.80
N VAL A 120 4.61 -6.17 23.79
CA VAL A 120 3.82 -5.67 24.91
C VAL A 120 2.73 -4.70 24.43
N THR A 121 3.03 -3.92 23.40
CA THR A 121 2.09 -2.94 22.85
C THR A 121 1.11 -3.55 21.88
N VAL A 122 1.44 -4.71 21.34
CA VAL A 122 0.60 -5.37 20.33
C VAL A 122 -0.49 -6.21 20.96
N ALA A 123 -0.28 -6.62 22.17
CA ALA A 123 -0.99 -7.74 22.72
C ALA A 123 -2.30 -7.48 23.46
N PRO A 124 -3.00 -6.39 23.35
CA PRO A 124 -4.30 -6.31 24.00
C PRO A 124 -5.31 -7.28 23.42
N VAL A 125 -4.92 -7.98 22.46
CA VAL A 125 -5.82 -8.77 21.67
C VAL A 125 -6.18 -10.07 22.37
N GLY A 126 -7.45 -10.39 22.35
CA GLY A 126 -7.94 -11.63 22.93
C GLY A 126 -8.08 -11.61 24.45
N GLU A 127 -7.80 -10.50 25.03
CA GLU A 127 -7.99 -10.31 26.47
C GLU A 127 -9.29 -9.64 26.79
#